data_e22dbfa7f89b919b36c62b22c40ef237
#
_entry.id   e22dbfa7f89b919b36c62b22c40ef237
#
_cell.length_a   1.000
_cell.length_b   1.000
_cell.length_c   1.000
_cell.angle_alpha   90.00
_cell.angle_beta   90.00
_cell.angle_gamma   90.00
#
_symmetry.space_group_name_H-M   'P 1'
#
loop_
_entity.id
_entity.type
_entity.pdbx_description
1 polymer ?
#
loop_
_entity_poly.entity_id
_entity_poly.type
_entity_poly.pdbx_seq_one_letter_code
_entity_poly.pdbx_strand_id
1 'polypeptide(L)'
;QWRFRRALLDEYLDTLASESVATSGASPSQVIDASMEEIFTVDQIIPDLKAGNRPEVIHAMAEHVTGLGLVEDQAWLEAALAARERLVPTAVPEGVAFLHARRRASDKFPKQFIAMGRSPEGVVFGSPDMGKTNIFFLLALRNDALHLRWLSRLAWIVRNPTRLGRLTEADSADAIHAAMLEAAGSLPGALRPTGAPAGR
;
A
#
# COMPACT_ATOMS: atom_id res chain seq x y z
N GLN A 1 14.61 -9.39 -21.65
CA GLN A 1 14.84 -8.10 -21.00
C GLN A 1 13.61 -7.21 -21.23
N TRP A 2 12.59 -7.28 -20.38
CA TRP A 2 11.37 -6.47 -20.46
C TRP A 2 11.65 -5.12 -19.79
N ARG A 3 12.01 -4.12 -20.61
CA ARG A 3 12.04 -2.72 -20.17
C ARG A 3 10.64 -2.14 -20.38
N PHE A 4 9.85 -2.05 -19.33
CA PHE A 4 8.67 -1.20 -19.32
C PHE A 4 9.12 0.26 -19.54
N ARG A 5 8.75 0.86 -20.67
CA ARG A 5 8.98 2.28 -20.89
C ARG A 5 8.06 3.05 -19.93
N ARG A 6 8.64 3.93 -19.13
CA ARG A 6 7.94 4.80 -18.17
C ARG A 6 6.73 5.51 -18.78
N ALA A 7 6.86 5.99 -20.02
CA ALA A 7 5.78 6.62 -20.77
C ALA A 7 4.56 5.71 -21.02
N LEU A 8 4.77 4.39 -21.21
CA LEU A 8 3.67 3.43 -21.41
C LEU A 8 2.89 3.15 -20.12
N LEU A 9 3.54 3.23 -18.97
CA LEU A 9 2.86 3.07 -17.69
C LEU A 9 2.06 4.33 -17.34
N ASP A 10 2.62 5.50 -17.61
CA ASP A 10 1.95 6.80 -17.41
C ASP A 10 0.74 6.91 -18.35
N GLU A 11 0.88 6.55 -19.64
CA GLU A 11 -0.19 6.50 -20.62
C GLU A 11 -1.28 5.46 -20.28
N TYR A 12 -0.90 4.29 -19.76
CA TYR A 12 -1.83 3.26 -19.29
C TYR A 12 -2.60 3.71 -18.05
N LEU A 13 -1.96 4.40 -17.12
CA LEU A 13 -2.60 4.97 -15.93
C LEU A 13 -3.57 6.11 -16.30
N ASP A 14 -3.20 6.95 -17.29
CA ASP A 14 -4.06 8.01 -17.80
C ASP A 14 -5.25 7.43 -18.60
N THR A 15 -5.05 6.33 -19.33
CA THR A 15 -6.12 5.62 -20.06
C THR A 15 -7.09 4.96 -19.08
N LEU A 16 -6.61 4.30 -18.03
CA LEU A 16 -7.46 3.72 -16.99
C LEU A 16 -8.25 4.79 -16.22
N ALA A 17 -7.67 5.96 -16.01
CA ALA A 17 -8.36 7.08 -15.39
C ALA A 17 -9.48 7.63 -16.30
N SER A 18 -9.29 7.63 -17.62
CA SER A 18 -10.28 8.11 -18.58
C SER A 18 -11.33 7.05 -18.95
N GLU A 19 -10.99 5.77 -19.04
CA GLU A 19 -11.94 4.68 -19.32
C GLU A 19 -12.88 4.39 -18.16
N SER A 20 -12.44 4.61 -16.90
CA SER A 20 -13.31 4.46 -15.72
C SER A 20 -14.46 5.48 -15.72
N VAL A 21 -14.35 6.57 -16.49
CA VAL A 21 -15.39 7.59 -16.66
C VAL A 21 -16.37 7.22 -17.79
N ALA A 22 -15.97 6.40 -18.76
CA ALA A 22 -16.75 6.19 -20.00
C ALA A 22 -17.62 4.92 -20.02
N THR A 23 -17.42 3.94 -19.15
CA THR A 23 -18.08 2.62 -19.28
C THR A 23 -19.07 2.22 -18.18
N SER A 24 -19.36 3.06 -17.21
CA SER A 24 -20.46 2.80 -16.30
C SER A 24 -21.46 3.94 -16.31
N GLY A 25 -22.65 3.69 -16.88
CA GLY A 25 -23.84 4.55 -16.72
C GLY A 25 -24.37 4.57 -15.27
N ALA A 26 -23.51 4.39 -14.29
CA ALA A 26 -23.72 4.67 -12.89
C ALA A 26 -23.10 6.05 -12.61
N SER A 27 -23.93 6.93 -12.06
CA SER A 27 -23.53 8.27 -11.63
C SER A 27 -22.13 8.28 -10.98
N PRO A 28 -21.31 9.36 -11.19
CA PRO A 28 -19.96 9.49 -10.62
C PRO A 28 -19.91 9.54 -9.08
N SER A 29 -20.99 9.26 -8.41
CA SER A 29 -21.28 9.59 -7.01
C SER A 29 -21.13 8.42 -6.07
N GLN A 30 -20.14 7.56 -6.13
CA GLN A 30 -19.84 6.68 -4.98
C GLN A 30 -18.52 5.89 -5.13
N VAL A 31 -17.45 6.48 -5.61
CA VAL A 31 -16.15 6.06 -5.12
C VAL A 31 -16.01 6.76 -3.76
N ILE A 32 -16.43 6.11 -2.69
CA ILE A 32 -16.18 6.59 -1.33
C ILE A 32 -14.65 6.59 -1.19
N ASP A 33 -14.05 7.75 -1.38
CA ASP A 33 -12.62 7.94 -1.21
C ASP A 33 -12.39 8.00 0.31
N ALA A 34 -11.56 7.08 0.80
CA ALA A 34 -11.18 7.08 2.20
C ALA A 34 -9.96 7.99 2.39
N SER A 35 -9.94 8.79 3.45
CA SER A 35 -8.77 9.56 3.84
C SER A 35 -7.68 8.64 4.43
N MET A 36 -6.44 9.13 4.56
CA MET A 36 -5.37 8.38 5.21
C MET A 36 -5.75 8.07 6.66
N GLU A 37 -6.30 9.04 7.38
CA GLU A 37 -6.68 8.93 8.78
C GLU A 37 -7.76 7.86 9.03
N GLU A 38 -8.62 7.60 8.04
CA GLU A 38 -9.69 6.60 8.16
C GLU A 38 -9.20 5.17 7.98
N ILE A 39 -8.14 4.95 7.18
CA ILE A 39 -7.70 3.61 6.77
C ILE A 39 -6.32 3.24 7.28
N PHE A 40 -5.59 4.17 7.90
CA PHE A 40 -4.24 3.94 8.41
C PHE A 40 -4.11 4.57 9.80
N THR A 41 -4.04 3.73 10.82
CA THR A 41 -3.95 4.14 12.23
C THR A 41 -2.64 3.64 12.85
N VAL A 42 -2.26 4.20 14.01
CA VAL A 42 -0.97 3.89 14.68
C VAL A 42 -0.84 2.40 15.00
N ASP A 43 -1.92 1.77 15.44
CA ASP A 43 -1.97 0.34 15.77
C ASP A 43 -1.79 -0.59 14.55
N GLN A 44 -1.97 -0.10 13.32
CA GLN A 44 -1.72 -0.83 12.09
C GLN A 44 -0.25 -0.83 11.66
N ILE A 45 0.66 -0.32 12.50
CA ILE A 45 2.08 -0.17 12.21
C ILE A 45 2.92 -1.11 13.05
N ILE A 46 3.79 -1.90 12.41
CA ILE A 46 4.86 -2.66 13.05
C ILE A 46 6.17 -1.87 12.85
N PRO A 47 6.64 -1.09 13.84
CA PRO A 47 7.80 -0.21 13.67
C PRO A 47 9.13 -0.97 13.60
N ASP A 48 9.18 -2.18 14.13
CA ASP A 48 10.36 -3.06 14.13
C ASP A 48 9.97 -4.49 13.74
N LEU A 49 9.60 -4.66 12.47
CA LEU A 49 9.24 -5.95 11.90
C LEU A 49 10.46 -6.86 11.82
N LYS A 50 10.45 -7.95 12.59
CA LYS A 50 11.50 -8.98 12.61
C LYS A 50 11.13 -10.09 11.64
N ALA A 51 11.88 -10.17 10.55
CA ALA A 51 11.72 -11.22 9.54
C ALA A 51 13.02 -11.36 8.75
N GLY A 52 13.46 -12.58 8.50
CA GLY A 52 14.64 -12.88 7.71
C GLY A 52 14.35 -13.15 6.23
N ASN A 53 13.10 -13.41 5.90
CA ASN A 53 12.69 -13.82 4.54
C ASN A 53 11.24 -13.41 4.23
N ARG A 54 10.85 -13.59 2.96
CA ARG A 54 9.50 -13.24 2.49
C ARG A 54 8.36 -13.95 3.23
N PRO A 55 8.38 -15.28 3.46
CA PRO A 55 7.34 -15.95 4.23
C PRO A 55 7.16 -15.37 5.63
N GLU A 56 8.23 -15.06 6.32
CA GLU A 56 8.18 -14.48 7.67
C GLU A 56 7.59 -13.07 7.67
N VAL A 57 7.88 -12.25 6.65
CA VAL A 57 7.22 -10.93 6.48
C VAL A 57 5.72 -11.10 6.29
N ILE A 58 5.30 -12.02 5.41
CA ILE A 58 3.88 -12.27 5.14
C ILE A 58 3.18 -12.75 6.42
N HIS A 59 3.80 -13.66 7.16
CA HIS A 59 3.28 -14.16 8.42
C HIS A 59 3.12 -13.03 9.45
N ALA A 60 4.17 -12.27 9.72
CA ALA A 60 4.15 -11.19 10.71
C ALA A 60 3.09 -10.11 10.37
N MET A 61 2.98 -9.73 9.10
CA MET A 61 1.96 -8.77 8.65
C MET A 61 0.55 -9.34 8.79
N ALA A 62 0.33 -10.61 8.45
CA ALA A 62 -0.97 -11.26 8.57
C ALA A 62 -1.38 -11.46 10.04
N GLU A 63 -0.49 -11.92 10.88
CA GLU A 63 -0.69 -12.08 12.32
C GLU A 63 -1.08 -10.75 12.97
N HIS A 64 -0.35 -9.68 12.67
CA HIS A 64 -0.60 -8.35 13.21
C HIS A 64 -2.02 -7.85 12.91
N VAL A 65 -2.42 -7.86 11.63
CA VAL A 65 -3.76 -7.36 11.25
C VAL A 65 -4.89 -8.27 11.72
N THR A 66 -4.63 -9.56 11.88
CA THR A 66 -5.60 -10.50 12.47
C THR A 66 -5.74 -10.26 13.98
N GLY A 67 -4.64 -10.01 14.69
CA GLY A 67 -4.63 -9.63 16.10
C GLY A 67 -5.42 -8.35 16.38
N LEU A 68 -5.48 -7.44 15.41
CA LEU A 68 -6.31 -6.22 15.47
C LEU A 68 -7.78 -6.43 15.06
N GLY A 69 -8.16 -7.66 14.68
CA GLY A 69 -9.52 -7.95 14.19
C GLY A 69 -9.84 -7.32 12.83
N LEU A 70 -8.83 -6.93 12.06
CA LEU A 70 -9.01 -6.36 10.71
C LEU A 70 -9.24 -7.42 9.65
N VAL A 71 -8.80 -8.66 9.93
CA VAL A 71 -9.02 -9.86 9.11
C VAL A 71 -9.34 -11.01 10.06
N GLU A 72 -10.33 -11.82 9.74
CA GLU A 72 -10.75 -12.94 10.59
C GLU A 72 -9.93 -14.21 10.37
N ASP A 73 -9.45 -14.43 9.15
CA ASP A 73 -8.78 -15.67 8.72
C ASP A 73 -7.33 -15.38 8.32
N GLN A 74 -6.41 -15.53 9.28
CA GLN A 74 -4.97 -15.34 9.07
C GLN A 74 -4.42 -16.28 8.01
N ALA A 75 -4.78 -17.57 8.07
CA ALA A 75 -4.26 -18.57 7.15
C ALA A 75 -4.66 -18.28 5.70
N TRP A 76 -5.91 -17.84 5.51
CA TRP A 76 -6.36 -17.37 4.19
C TRP A 76 -5.55 -16.17 3.72
N LEU A 77 -5.31 -15.16 4.58
CA LEU A 77 -4.57 -13.97 4.21
C LEU A 77 -3.13 -14.31 3.80
N GLU A 78 -2.44 -15.12 4.60
CA GLU A 78 -1.08 -15.58 4.29
C GLU A 78 -1.03 -16.30 2.93
N ALA A 79 -1.95 -17.24 2.71
CA ALA A 79 -2.03 -17.97 1.45
C ALA A 79 -2.30 -17.05 0.25
N ALA A 80 -3.18 -16.07 0.41
CA ALA A 80 -3.52 -15.10 -0.63
C ALA A 80 -2.35 -14.17 -0.98
N LEU A 81 -1.65 -13.64 0.02
CA LEU A 81 -0.45 -12.82 -0.15
C LEU A 81 0.69 -13.62 -0.78
N ALA A 82 0.97 -14.82 -0.29
CA ALA A 82 2.00 -15.69 -0.85
C ALA A 82 1.70 -16.08 -2.30
N ALA A 83 0.44 -16.36 -2.63
CA ALA A 83 0.02 -16.65 -4.00
C ALA A 83 0.22 -15.44 -4.92
N ARG A 84 -0.03 -14.22 -4.44
CA ARG A 84 0.18 -12.97 -5.19
C ARG A 84 1.68 -12.72 -5.43
N GLU A 85 2.51 -12.88 -4.41
CA GLU A 85 3.95 -12.66 -4.50
C GLU A 85 4.67 -13.66 -5.40
N ARG A 86 4.17 -14.90 -5.51
CA ARG A 86 4.72 -15.91 -6.43
C ARG A 86 4.54 -15.57 -7.91
N LEU A 87 3.53 -14.78 -8.26
CA LEU A 87 3.29 -14.39 -9.67
C LEU A 87 4.33 -13.36 -10.13
N VAL A 88 4.42 -12.27 -9.41
CA VAL A 88 5.39 -11.18 -9.62
C VAL A 88 5.60 -10.51 -8.27
N PRO A 89 6.83 -10.42 -7.75
CA PRO A 89 7.09 -9.70 -6.52
C PRO A 89 6.57 -8.27 -6.56
N THR A 90 6.02 -7.80 -5.44
CA THR A 90 5.49 -6.44 -5.31
C THR A 90 6.52 -5.45 -4.80
N ALA A 91 7.74 -5.92 -4.53
CA ALA A 91 8.85 -5.07 -4.13
C ALA A 91 9.35 -4.20 -5.29
N VAL A 92 9.68 -2.96 -4.96
CA VAL A 92 10.25 -1.96 -5.88
C VAL A 92 11.66 -1.56 -5.45
N PRO A 93 12.47 -1.01 -6.38
CA PRO A 93 13.88 -0.65 -6.09
C PRO A 93 14.08 0.33 -4.94
N GLU A 94 13.05 1.09 -4.59
CA GLU A 94 13.07 2.02 -3.45
C GLU A 94 13.09 1.30 -2.08
N GLY A 95 13.17 -0.02 -2.05
CA GLY A 95 13.15 -0.80 -0.79
C GLY A 95 11.77 -0.90 -0.15
N VAL A 96 10.72 -0.83 -0.94
CA VAL A 96 9.32 -0.89 -0.50
C VAL A 96 8.60 -2.03 -1.20
N ALA A 97 7.69 -2.73 -0.51
CA ALA A 97 6.78 -3.71 -1.10
C ALA A 97 5.32 -3.35 -0.81
N PHE A 98 4.44 -3.68 -1.76
CA PHE A 98 3.00 -3.40 -1.69
C PHE A 98 2.21 -4.71 -1.68
N LEU A 99 2.08 -5.30 -0.48
CA LEU A 99 1.37 -6.56 -0.27
C LEU A 99 -0.14 -6.38 -0.46
N HIS A 100 -0.76 -7.25 -1.22
CA HIS A 100 -2.22 -7.27 -1.43
C HIS A 100 -2.68 -8.63 -1.96
N ALA A 101 -3.91 -9.01 -1.68
CA ALA A 101 -4.51 -10.21 -2.26
C ALA A 101 -4.88 -9.97 -3.75
N ARG A 102 -4.67 -10.98 -4.61
CA ARG A 102 -4.97 -10.88 -6.05
C ARG A 102 -6.44 -10.68 -6.38
N ARG A 103 -7.33 -11.26 -5.59
CA ARG A 103 -8.78 -11.17 -5.79
C ARG A 103 -9.40 -10.27 -4.76
N ARG A 104 -10.46 -9.57 -5.14
CA ARG A 104 -11.30 -8.87 -4.17
C ARG A 104 -11.70 -9.84 -3.08
N ALA A 105 -11.41 -9.48 -1.87
CA ALA A 105 -11.73 -10.25 -0.69
C ALA A 105 -12.44 -9.35 0.32
N SER A 106 -13.32 -8.48 -0.22
CA SER A 106 -14.07 -7.52 0.59
C SER A 106 -15.00 -8.17 1.62
N ASP A 107 -15.30 -9.46 1.43
CA ASP A 107 -16.01 -10.33 2.37
C ASP A 107 -15.11 -10.90 3.48
N LYS A 108 -13.79 -10.80 3.35
CA LYS A 108 -12.80 -11.34 4.28
C LYS A 108 -12.29 -10.33 5.31
N PHE A 109 -12.66 -9.06 5.17
CA PHE A 109 -12.31 -8.02 6.14
C PHE A 109 -13.49 -7.07 6.40
N PRO A 110 -13.78 -6.78 7.68
CA PRO A 110 -14.95 -5.98 8.09
C PRO A 110 -14.89 -4.55 7.55
N LYS A 111 -13.69 -3.98 7.45
CA LYS A 111 -13.43 -2.62 6.96
C LYS A 111 -12.16 -2.59 6.10
N GLN A 112 -12.07 -1.61 5.22
CA GLN A 112 -10.85 -1.35 4.45
C GLN A 112 -9.75 -0.75 5.34
N PHE A 113 -8.49 -1.13 5.07
CA PHE A 113 -7.35 -0.64 5.82
C PHE A 113 -6.05 -0.70 5.00
N ILE A 114 -5.06 0.04 5.45
CA ILE A 114 -3.65 -0.11 5.08
C ILE A 114 -2.88 -0.38 6.37
N ALA A 115 -2.03 -1.41 6.37
CA ALA A 115 -1.09 -1.63 7.45
C ALA A 115 0.34 -1.45 6.94
N MET A 116 1.29 -1.16 7.82
CA MET A 116 2.69 -0.96 7.47
C MET A 116 3.61 -1.71 8.41
N GLY A 117 4.58 -2.44 7.84
CA GLY A 117 5.72 -3.01 8.58
C GLY A 117 7.01 -2.33 8.16
N ARG A 118 7.86 -1.97 9.11
CA ARG A 118 9.22 -1.47 8.87
C ARG A 118 10.22 -2.48 9.42
N SER A 119 11.14 -2.95 8.56
CA SER A 119 12.28 -3.77 8.95
C SER A 119 13.57 -2.93 8.85
N PRO A 120 14.20 -2.55 9.97
CA PRO A 120 15.44 -1.77 9.93
C PRO A 120 16.57 -2.46 9.18
N GLU A 121 16.70 -3.77 9.33
CA GLU A 121 17.75 -4.57 8.67
C GLU A 121 17.46 -4.85 7.20
N GLY A 122 16.21 -4.71 6.79
CA GLY A 122 15.72 -5.01 5.46
C GLY A 122 15.75 -6.50 5.13
N VAL A 123 14.81 -6.93 4.31
CA VAL A 123 14.59 -8.34 3.93
C VAL A 123 14.78 -8.51 2.43
N VAL A 124 15.39 -9.61 2.00
CA VAL A 124 15.42 -10.01 0.58
C VAL A 124 14.03 -10.47 0.17
N PHE A 125 13.24 -9.56 -0.41
CA PHE A 125 11.83 -9.78 -0.72
C PHE A 125 11.56 -10.05 -2.20
N GLY A 126 12.53 -9.81 -3.07
CA GLY A 126 12.44 -10.04 -4.51
C GLY A 126 12.33 -8.74 -5.31
N SER A 127 12.94 -7.67 -4.83
CA SER A 127 13.09 -6.43 -5.59
C SER A 127 13.82 -6.69 -6.91
N PRO A 128 13.45 -6.03 -8.02
CA PRO A 128 14.07 -6.19 -9.33
C PRO A 128 15.57 -5.88 -9.37
N ASP A 129 16.04 -5.02 -8.49
CA ASP A 129 17.47 -4.66 -8.33
C ASP A 129 18.22 -5.57 -7.35
N MET A 130 17.54 -6.61 -6.85
CA MET A 130 18.03 -7.53 -5.80
C MET A 130 18.37 -6.84 -4.47
N GLY A 131 17.92 -5.61 -4.28
CA GLY A 131 18.05 -4.86 -3.04
C GLY A 131 17.18 -5.43 -1.91
N LYS A 132 17.46 -4.99 -0.69
CA LYS A 132 16.64 -5.28 0.47
C LYS A 132 15.40 -4.38 0.50
N THR A 133 14.32 -4.89 1.04
CA THR A 133 13.07 -4.19 1.28
C THR A 133 12.95 -3.88 2.77
N ASN A 134 12.77 -2.62 3.11
CA ASN A 134 12.68 -2.14 4.48
C ASN A 134 11.25 -1.78 4.90
N ILE A 135 10.38 -1.47 3.93
CA ILE A 135 9.00 -1.04 4.19
C ILE A 135 8.03 -1.96 3.45
N PHE A 136 7.03 -2.43 4.16
CA PHE A 136 6.00 -3.32 3.66
C PHE A 136 4.63 -2.69 3.93
N PHE A 137 3.92 -2.30 2.87
CA PHE A 137 2.51 -1.90 2.97
C PHE A 137 1.63 -3.11 2.69
N LEU A 138 0.62 -3.35 3.51
CA LEU A 138 -0.45 -4.30 3.28
C LEU A 138 -1.75 -3.54 2.99
N LEU A 139 -2.28 -3.70 1.77
CA LEU A 139 -3.49 -3.02 1.31
C LEU A 139 -4.68 -3.99 1.28
N ALA A 140 -5.71 -3.69 2.06
CA ALA A 140 -7.00 -4.37 2.07
C ALA A 140 -8.10 -3.35 1.75
N LEU A 141 -8.37 -3.16 0.46
CA LEU A 141 -9.29 -2.14 -0.04
C LEU A 141 -10.45 -2.77 -0.80
N ARG A 142 -11.65 -2.18 -0.67
CA ARG A 142 -12.92 -2.82 -1.09
C ARG A 142 -13.14 -2.89 -2.60
N ASN A 143 -12.54 -2.00 -3.36
CA ASN A 143 -12.70 -1.98 -4.82
C ASN A 143 -11.40 -1.63 -5.55
N ASP A 144 -11.32 -1.98 -6.83
CA ASP A 144 -10.12 -1.82 -7.63
C ASP A 144 -9.75 -0.35 -7.86
N ALA A 145 -10.73 0.53 -8.02
CA ALA A 145 -10.48 1.96 -8.23
C ALA A 145 -9.80 2.58 -7.00
N LEU A 146 -10.28 2.25 -5.80
CA LEU A 146 -9.68 2.70 -4.56
C LEU A 146 -8.28 2.09 -4.36
N HIS A 147 -8.12 0.80 -4.71
CA HIS A 147 -6.84 0.11 -4.65
C HIS A 147 -5.78 0.78 -5.53
N LEU A 148 -6.10 1.03 -6.81
CA LEU A 148 -5.19 1.70 -7.74
C LEU A 148 -4.86 3.13 -7.28
N ARG A 149 -5.85 3.85 -6.76
CA ARG A 149 -5.67 5.21 -6.23
C ARG A 149 -4.70 5.23 -5.05
N TRP A 150 -4.85 4.29 -4.10
CA TRP A 150 -3.94 4.19 -2.96
C TRP A 150 -2.56 3.69 -3.34
N LEU A 151 -2.43 2.76 -4.28
CA LEU A 151 -1.13 2.39 -4.84
C LEU A 151 -0.42 3.60 -5.45
N SER A 152 -1.14 4.43 -6.21
CA SER A 152 -0.57 5.66 -6.80
C SER A 152 -0.13 6.67 -5.74
N ARG A 153 -0.93 6.87 -4.68
CA ARG A 153 -0.60 7.74 -3.55
C ARG A 153 0.65 7.26 -2.80
N LEU A 154 0.69 5.99 -2.44
CA LEU A 154 1.83 5.39 -1.75
C LEU A 154 3.07 5.42 -2.62
N ALA A 155 2.96 5.08 -3.91
CA ALA A 155 4.07 5.17 -4.85
C ALA A 155 4.61 6.60 -4.96
N TRP A 156 3.74 7.61 -4.97
CA TRP A 156 4.17 9.01 -4.98
C TRP A 156 4.91 9.40 -3.68
N ILE A 157 4.44 8.91 -2.54
CA ILE A 157 5.10 9.15 -1.23
C ILE A 157 6.51 8.54 -1.23
N VAL A 158 6.64 7.26 -1.55
CA VAL A 158 7.91 6.52 -1.42
C VAL A 158 8.94 6.86 -2.50
N ARG A 159 8.52 7.41 -3.63
CA ARG A 159 9.44 7.87 -4.69
C ARG A 159 10.21 9.14 -4.32
N ASN A 160 9.82 9.84 -3.27
CA ASN A 160 10.58 10.98 -2.79
C ASN A 160 11.57 10.52 -1.70
N PRO A 161 12.89 10.66 -1.91
CA PRO A 161 13.90 10.15 -0.98
C PRO A 161 13.79 10.73 0.43
N THR A 162 13.42 12.01 0.56
CA THR A 162 13.26 12.64 1.87
C THR A 162 12.10 12.06 2.66
N ARG A 163 10.93 11.83 2.00
CA ARG A 163 9.77 11.21 2.66
C ARG A 163 10.06 9.75 3.02
N LEU A 164 10.66 9.01 2.08
CA LEU A 164 11.04 7.62 2.32
C LEU A 164 12.06 7.50 3.46
N GLY A 165 13.07 8.39 3.51
CA GLY A 165 14.05 8.44 4.60
C GLY A 165 13.37 8.62 5.95
N ARG A 166 12.42 9.54 6.08
CA ARG A 166 11.65 9.74 7.32
C ARG A 166 10.90 8.47 7.77
N LEU A 167 10.33 7.72 6.83
CA LEU A 167 9.63 6.46 7.15
C LEU A 167 10.61 5.34 7.54
N THR A 168 11.77 5.31 6.91
CA THR A 168 12.80 4.27 7.15
C THR A 168 13.54 4.52 8.47
N GLU A 169 13.78 5.79 8.83
CA GLU A 169 14.50 6.18 10.03
C GLU A 169 13.63 6.28 11.29
N ALA A 170 12.31 6.41 11.13
CA ALA A 170 11.40 6.49 12.26
C ALA A 170 11.44 5.20 13.09
N ASP A 171 11.57 5.34 14.41
CA ASP A 171 11.78 4.25 15.36
C ASP A 171 10.52 3.84 16.14
N SER A 172 9.41 4.54 15.94
CA SER A 172 8.14 4.29 16.62
C SER A 172 6.94 4.33 15.65
N ALA A 173 5.86 3.65 16.02
CA ALA A 173 4.62 3.65 15.24
C ALA A 173 4.04 5.07 15.12
N ASP A 174 4.10 5.86 16.19
CA ASP A 174 3.64 7.26 16.19
C ASP A 174 4.44 8.13 15.22
N ALA A 175 5.79 7.98 15.20
CA ALA A 175 6.64 8.73 14.30
C ALA A 175 6.38 8.36 12.82
N ILE A 176 6.22 7.07 12.53
CA ILE A 176 5.85 6.57 11.21
C ILE A 176 4.48 7.11 10.79
N HIS A 177 3.49 7.04 11.68
CA HIS A 177 2.13 7.52 11.41
C HIS A 177 2.13 9.01 11.11
N ALA A 178 2.79 9.83 11.94
CA ALA A 178 2.92 11.27 11.72
C ALA A 178 3.58 11.60 10.37
N ALA A 179 4.67 10.90 10.02
CA ALA A 179 5.34 11.07 8.73
C ALA A 179 4.45 10.70 7.54
N MET A 180 3.64 9.64 7.67
CA MET A 180 2.67 9.25 6.64
C MET A 180 1.55 10.28 6.46
N LEU A 181 0.99 10.82 7.54
CA LEU A 181 -0.05 11.86 7.48
C LEU A 181 0.49 13.15 6.85
N GLU A 182 1.69 13.58 7.23
CA GLU A 182 2.36 14.75 6.63
C GLU A 182 2.56 14.55 5.12
N ALA A 183 3.05 13.37 4.72
CA ALA A 183 3.24 13.02 3.32
C ALA A 183 1.92 12.99 2.55
N ALA A 184 0.85 12.45 3.14
CA ALA A 184 -0.48 12.42 2.54
C ALA A 184 -1.07 13.83 2.37
N GLY A 185 -0.86 14.71 3.35
CA GLY A 185 -1.27 16.13 3.27
C GLY A 185 -0.57 16.90 2.14
N SER A 186 0.60 16.43 1.71
CA SER A 186 1.40 17.01 0.62
C SER A 186 1.06 16.45 -0.77
N LEU A 187 0.08 15.54 -0.89
CA LEU A 187 -0.32 14.95 -2.18
C LEU A 187 -0.75 16.02 -3.18
N PRO A 188 -0.35 15.91 -4.47
CA PRO A 188 -0.87 16.77 -5.53
C PRO A 188 -2.38 16.69 -5.65
N GLY A 189 -3.03 17.75 -6.11
CA GLY A 189 -4.49 17.84 -6.20
C GLY A 189 -5.15 16.64 -6.89
N ALA A 190 -4.54 16.11 -7.97
CA ALA A 190 -5.02 14.93 -8.68
C ALA A 190 -4.98 13.62 -7.84
N LEU A 191 -4.17 13.56 -6.79
CA LEU A 191 -4.04 12.40 -5.90
C LEU A 191 -4.74 12.61 -4.55
N ARG A 192 -5.27 13.80 -4.27
CA ARG A 192 -5.98 14.07 -3.00
C ARG A 192 -7.31 13.33 -2.94
N PRO A 193 -7.76 12.95 -1.72
CA PRO A 193 -9.12 12.43 -1.54
C PRO A 193 -10.18 13.44 -2.01
N THR A 194 -11.22 12.94 -2.66
CA THR A 194 -12.37 13.76 -3.05
C THR A 194 -13.09 14.21 -1.78
N GLY A 195 -13.15 15.52 -1.54
CA GLY A 195 -13.77 16.09 -0.35
C GLY A 195 -12.81 16.62 0.72
N ALA A 196 -11.51 16.44 0.57
CA ALA A 196 -10.55 17.07 1.47
C ALA A 196 -10.53 18.60 1.23
N PRO A 197 -10.61 19.44 2.30
CA PRO A 197 -10.51 20.89 2.15
C PRO A 197 -9.16 21.25 1.52
N ALA A 198 -9.18 22.18 0.56
CA ALA A 198 -7.96 22.75 0.01
C ALA A 198 -7.23 23.44 1.18
N GLY A 199 -6.07 22.90 1.58
CA GLY A 199 -5.24 23.54 2.60
C GLY A 199 -4.87 24.95 2.14
N ARG A 200 -5.09 25.91 3.02
CA ARG A 200 -4.66 27.30 2.86
C ARG A 200 -3.16 27.42 3.01
#